data_2928ef8bea097b7bde817df62e009ce9
#
_entry.id   2928ef8bea097b7bde817df62e009ce9
#
_cell.length_a   1.000
_cell.length_b   1.000
_cell.length_c   1.000
_cell.angle_alpha   90.00
_cell.angle_beta   90.00
_cell.angle_gamma   90.00
#
_symmetry.space_group_name_H-M   'P 1'
#
loop_
_entity.id
_entity.type
_entity.pdbx_description
1 polymer ?
#
loop_
_entity_poly.entity_id
_entity_poly.type
_entity_poly.pdbx_seq_one_letter_code
_entity_poly.pdbx_strand_id
1 'polypeptide(L)'
;MENSTFRFRISFVWYSDVDLWIEIPMELYQRICDSVGSSKMQRYEFCFKFSDIIKEKFPELDTLIHQEIDKWKSEHYGVDIPDEVLHRYGLTSPWFENM
;
A
#
# COMPACT_ATOMS: atom_id res chain seq x y z
N MET A 1 19.45 -15.11 -10.55
CA MET A 1 19.06 -14.12 -10.12
C MET A 1 17.87 -14.17 -9.39
N GLU A 2 17.75 -13.61 -8.38
CA GLU A 2 16.71 -13.70 -7.61
C GLU A 2 15.77 -12.63 -7.82
N ASN A 3 14.52 -12.90 -7.93
CA ASN A 3 13.49 -11.89 -8.01
C ASN A 3 12.89 -11.76 -6.63
N SER A 4 13.65 -11.20 -5.74
CA SER A 4 13.16 -10.99 -4.39
C SER A 4 12.06 -9.96 -4.42
N THR A 5 10.97 -10.23 -3.72
CA THR A 5 9.85 -9.31 -3.63
C THR A 5 9.47 -9.08 -2.18
N PHE A 6 8.75 -8.00 -1.94
CA PHE A 6 8.24 -7.68 -0.63
C PHE A 6 6.71 -7.57 -0.73
N ARG A 7 6.02 -8.21 0.20
CA ARG A 7 4.56 -8.17 0.24
C ARG A 7 4.10 -7.33 1.40
N PHE A 8 3.06 -6.55 1.19
CA PHE A 8 2.46 -5.79 2.25
C PHE A 8 0.97 -5.70 2.02
N ARG A 9 0.23 -5.42 3.08
CA ARG A 9 -1.22 -5.36 3.00
C ARG A 9 -1.70 -3.94 3.11
N ILE A 10 -2.67 -3.62 2.28
CA ILE A 10 -3.28 -2.30 2.25
C ILE A 10 -4.69 -2.40 2.78
N SER A 11 -5.10 -1.38 3.53
CA SER A 11 -6.48 -1.29 3.98
C SER A 11 -7.05 0.03 3.53
N PHE A 12 -8.37 0.11 3.55
CA PHE A 12 -9.07 1.34 3.26
C PHE A 12 -9.77 1.79 4.53
N VAL A 13 -9.81 3.08 4.74
CA VAL A 13 -10.49 3.64 5.90
C VAL A 13 -11.95 3.18 5.87
N TRP A 14 -12.44 2.66 6.98
CA TRP A 14 -13.82 2.19 7.15
C TRP A 14 -14.12 0.86 6.47
N TYR A 15 -13.16 0.25 5.79
CA TYR A 15 -13.39 -1.01 5.09
C TYR A 15 -12.32 -2.03 5.48
N SER A 16 -12.37 -2.44 6.74
CA SER A 16 -11.36 -3.35 7.27
C SER A 16 -11.48 -4.77 6.70
N ASP A 17 -12.61 -5.08 6.07
CA ASP A 17 -12.79 -6.40 5.48
C ASP A 17 -12.09 -6.57 4.14
N VAL A 18 -11.62 -5.48 3.57
CA VAL A 18 -10.91 -5.56 2.31
C VAL A 18 -9.49 -6.02 2.60
N ASP A 19 -9.12 -7.14 2.01
CA ASP A 19 -7.81 -7.72 2.25
C ASP A 19 -7.03 -7.69 0.93
N LEU A 20 -6.29 -6.63 0.73
CA LEU A 20 -5.56 -6.43 -0.50
C LEU A 20 -4.06 -6.53 -0.25
N TRP A 21 -3.44 -7.53 -0.85
CA TRP A 21 -2.01 -7.73 -0.73
C TRP A 21 -1.31 -7.26 -1.99
N ILE A 22 -0.26 -6.49 -1.80
CA ILE A 22 0.53 -5.97 -2.91
C ILE A 22 1.94 -6.54 -2.80
N GLU A 23 2.47 -6.96 -3.94
CA GLU A 23 3.83 -7.50 -4.00
C GLU A 23 4.64 -6.62 -4.91
N ILE A 24 5.78 -6.13 -4.42
CA ILE A 24 6.63 -5.21 -5.18
C ILE A 24 8.05 -5.75 -5.18
N PRO A 25 8.86 -5.32 -6.15
CA PRO A 25 10.27 -5.67 -6.14
C PRO A 25 10.96 -5.15 -4.89
N MET A 26 11.90 -5.92 -4.37
CA MET A 26 12.63 -5.51 -3.18
C MET A 26 13.36 -4.17 -3.40
N GLU A 27 13.78 -3.91 -4.61
CA GLU A 27 14.44 -2.66 -4.94
C GLU A 27 13.52 -1.46 -4.70
N LEU A 28 12.26 -1.59 -5.08
CA LEU A 28 11.30 -0.53 -4.86
C LEU A 28 11.02 -0.36 -3.37
N TYR A 29 10.93 -1.47 -2.65
CA TYR A 29 10.74 -1.44 -1.21
C TYR A 29 11.88 -0.67 -0.54
N GLN A 30 13.12 -0.91 -0.96
CA GLN A 30 14.26 -0.20 -0.39
C GLN A 30 14.19 1.30 -0.66
N ARG A 31 13.77 1.67 -1.85
CA ARG A 31 13.62 3.09 -2.19
C ARG A 31 12.58 3.76 -1.30
N ILE A 32 11.50 3.07 -1.02
CA ILE A 32 10.45 3.60 -0.17
C ILE A 32 10.97 3.75 1.27
N CYS A 33 11.68 2.75 1.76
CA CYS A 33 12.24 2.80 3.09
C CYS A 33 13.21 3.98 3.24
N ASP A 34 14.04 4.19 2.23
CA ASP A 34 14.99 5.29 2.25
C ASP A 34 14.27 6.64 2.28
N SER A 35 13.13 6.70 1.60
CA SER A 35 12.36 7.93 1.54
C SER A 35 11.68 8.25 2.87
N VAL A 36 11.27 7.22 3.60
CA VAL A 36 10.51 7.40 4.82
C VAL A 36 11.37 7.65 6.04
N GLY A 37 12.51 7.02 6.09
CA GLY A 37 13.31 7.01 7.31
C GLY A 37 12.84 5.88 8.20
N SER A 38 13.36 5.81 9.41
CA SER A 38 13.10 4.65 10.25
C SER A 38 12.64 4.99 11.66
N SER A 39 12.25 6.23 11.94
CA SER A 39 11.81 6.55 13.27
C SER A 39 10.40 6.01 13.49
N LYS A 40 10.08 5.69 14.73
CA LYS A 40 8.77 5.16 15.05
C LYS A 40 7.65 6.14 14.70
N MET A 41 7.90 7.40 14.97
CA MET A 41 6.90 8.41 14.70
C MET A 41 6.61 8.52 13.20
N GLN A 42 7.67 8.45 12.41
CA GLN A 42 7.51 8.48 10.97
C GLN A 42 6.76 7.25 10.46
N ARG A 43 7.00 6.09 11.09
CA ARG A 43 6.27 4.88 10.71
C ARG A 43 4.77 5.08 10.86
N TYR A 44 4.39 5.62 12.00
CA TYR A 44 2.98 5.80 12.30
C TYR A 44 2.34 6.78 11.32
N GLU A 45 2.99 7.93 11.14
CA GLU A 45 2.48 8.93 10.21
C GLU A 45 2.47 8.40 8.79
N PHE A 46 3.47 7.62 8.44
CA PHE A 46 3.56 7.08 7.11
C PHE A 46 2.37 6.18 6.80
N CYS A 47 1.96 5.36 7.76
CA CYS A 47 0.83 4.46 7.55
C CYS A 47 -0.44 5.25 7.21
N PHE A 48 -0.64 6.37 7.87
CA PHE A 48 -1.82 7.18 7.58
C PHE A 48 -1.70 7.95 6.27
N LYS A 49 -0.48 8.35 5.92
CA LYS A 49 -0.28 9.17 4.73
C LYS A 49 0.24 8.37 3.55
N PHE A 50 0.13 7.07 3.65
CA PHE A 50 0.73 6.20 2.64
C PHE A 50 0.27 6.56 1.22
N SER A 51 -1.04 6.73 1.03
CA SER A 51 -1.54 7.00 -0.30
C SER A 51 -1.00 8.33 -0.86
N ASP A 52 -0.89 9.34 0.00
CA ASP A 52 -0.39 10.63 -0.46
C ASP A 52 1.08 10.54 -0.86
N ILE A 53 1.87 9.84 -0.04
CA ILE A 53 3.29 9.69 -0.29
C ILE A 53 3.52 8.88 -1.57
N ILE A 54 2.76 7.83 -1.75
CA ILE A 54 2.90 6.98 -2.93
C ILE A 54 2.53 7.75 -4.19
N LYS A 55 1.45 8.49 -4.15
CA LYS A 55 1.03 9.26 -5.32
C LYS A 55 2.04 10.32 -5.69
N GLU A 56 2.66 10.92 -4.68
CA GLU A 56 3.60 11.98 -4.94
C GLU A 56 4.98 11.48 -5.37
N LYS A 57 5.49 10.47 -4.69
CA LYS A 57 6.87 10.04 -4.89
C LYS A 57 7.02 8.74 -5.67
N PHE A 58 6.00 7.92 -5.68
CA PHE A 58 6.08 6.61 -6.32
C PHE A 58 4.84 6.35 -7.18
N PRO A 59 4.62 7.15 -8.22
CA PRO A 59 3.41 7.01 -9.03
C PRO A 59 3.29 5.65 -9.69
N GLU A 60 4.40 4.99 -9.98
CA GLU A 60 4.33 3.66 -10.58
C GLU A 60 3.72 2.66 -9.61
N LEU A 61 3.95 2.84 -8.31
CA LEU A 61 3.36 1.97 -7.32
C LEU A 61 1.87 2.29 -7.14
N ASP A 62 1.52 3.56 -7.22
CA ASP A 62 0.12 3.95 -7.14
C ASP A 62 -0.69 3.29 -8.27
N THR A 63 -0.13 3.28 -9.47
CA THR A 63 -0.77 2.63 -10.60
C THR A 63 -0.96 1.13 -10.33
N LEU A 64 0.06 0.49 -9.82
CA LEU A 64 -0.01 -0.94 -9.50
C LEU A 64 -1.09 -1.21 -8.47
N ILE A 65 -1.16 -0.38 -7.43
CA ILE A 65 -2.16 -0.55 -6.38
C ILE A 65 -3.57 -0.42 -6.94
N HIS A 66 -3.78 0.56 -7.80
CA HIS A 66 -5.11 0.75 -8.39
C HIS A 66 -5.50 -0.40 -9.31
N GLN A 67 -4.54 -0.99 -10.00
CA GLN A 67 -4.81 -2.17 -10.81
C GLN A 67 -5.24 -3.34 -9.93
N GLU A 68 -4.61 -3.49 -8.79
CA GLU A 68 -4.97 -4.56 -7.86
C GLU A 68 -6.33 -4.30 -7.22
N ILE A 69 -6.66 -3.04 -6.97
CA ILE A 69 -7.97 -2.69 -6.46
C ILE A 69 -9.05 -3.06 -7.46
N ASP A 70 -8.84 -2.73 -8.72
CA ASP A 70 -9.82 -3.06 -9.76
C ASP A 70 -10.00 -4.56 -9.88
N LYS A 71 -8.91 -5.31 -9.81
CA LYS A 71 -8.98 -6.75 -9.86
C LYS A 71 -9.75 -7.31 -8.68
N TRP A 72 -9.47 -6.79 -7.49
CA TRP A 72 -10.16 -7.24 -6.28
C TRP A 72 -11.64 -6.96 -6.38
N LYS A 73 -12.02 -5.79 -6.87
CA LYS A 73 -13.44 -5.42 -7.01
C LYS A 73 -14.17 -6.34 -7.97
N SER A 74 -13.51 -6.74 -9.05
CA SER A 74 -14.15 -7.63 -10.01
C SER A 74 -14.35 -9.03 -9.43
N GLU A 75 -13.56 -9.40 -8.44
CA GLU A 75 -13.68 -10.71 -7.81
C GLU A 75 -14.63 -10.74 -6.62
N HIS A 76 -15.00 -9.56 -6.12
CA HIS A 76 -15.82 -9.48 -4.91
C HIS A 76 -17.08 -8.66 -5.20
N TYR A 77 -18.02 -9.29 -5.86
CA TYR A 77 -19.27 -8.64 -6.21
C TYR A 77 -20.02 -8.22 -4.95
N GLY A 78 -20.71 -7.12 -5.02
CA GLY A 78 -21.52 -6.67 -3.92
C GLY A 78 -20.80 -5.82 -2.90
N VAL A 79 -19.50 -5.70 -3.03
CA VAL A 79 -18.73 -4.82 -2.17
C VAL A 79 -18.58 -3.49 -2.90
N ASP A 80 -19.16 -2.44 -2.32
CA ASP A 80 -19.13 -1.14 -2.96
C ASP A 80 -18.25 -0.22 -2.14
N ILE A 81 -17.08 0.09 -2.66
CA ILE A 81 -16.16 1.00 -2.03
C ILE A 81 -16.24 2.32 -2.76
N PRO A 82 -16.64 3.41 -2.09
CA PRO A 82 -16.74 4.71 -2.76
C PRO A 82 -15.42 5.13 -3.37
N ASP A 83 -15.48 5.82 -4.49
CA ASP A 83 -14.28 6.26 -5.19
C ASP A 83 -13.38 7.10 -4.29
N GLU A 84 -13.97 7.94 -3.46
CA GLU A 84 -13.18 8.78 -2.58
C GLU A 84 -12.37 7.95 -1.59
N VAL A 85 -12.86 6.77 -1.22
CA VAL A 85 -12.14 5.88 -0.33
C VAL A 85 -11.01 5.19 -1.06
N LEU A 86 -11.22 4.86 -2.33
CA LEU A 86 -10.22 4.18 -3.13
C LEU A 86 -8.94 4.99 -3.28
N HIS A 87 -9.03 6.30 -3.09
CA HIS A 87 -7.86 7.15 -3.19
C HIS A 87 -7.18 7.36 -1.83
N ARG A 88 -7.75 6.78 -0.77
CA ARG A 88 -7.21 6.94 0.57
C ARG A 88 -6.95 5.58 1.19
N TYR A 89 -5.92 4.94 0.74
CA TYR A 89 -5.53 3.66 1.28
C TYR A 89 -4.33 3.84 2.21
N GLY A 90 -4.13 2.89 3.09
CA GLY A 90 -3.01 2.94 4.02
C GLY A 90 -2.43 1.56 4.23
N LEU A 91 -1.30 1.52 4.89
CA LEU A 91 -0.64 0.26 5.20
C LEU A 91 -1.21 -0.33 6.46
N THR A 92 -1.46 -1.62 6.44
CA THR A 92 -1.87 -2.34 7.64
C THR A 92 -0.93 -3.48 7.96
N SER A 93 -0.05 -3.85 7.03
CA SER A 93 0.85 -4.94 7.32
C SER A 93 1.98 -4.45 8.22
N PRO A 94 2.68 -5.35 8.88
CA PRO A 94 3.78 -4.96 9.76
C PRO A 94 5.05 -4.67 8.97
N TRP A 95 4.92 -3.85 7.95
CA TRP A 95 6.02 -3.51 7.07
C TRP A 95 7.23 -3.03 7.87
N PHE A 96 6.97 -2.11 8.79
CA PHE A 96 8.07 -1.48 9.50
C PHE A 96 8.66 -2.33 10.61
N GLU A 97 8.05 -3.45 10.90
CA GLU A 97 8.56 -4.29 11.98
C GLU A 97 9.91 -4.91 11.62
N ASN A 98 10.23 -4.96 10.34
CA ASN A 98 11.48 -5.53 9.89
C ASN A 98 12.55 -4.48 9.60
N MET A 99 12.27 -3.26 9.92
CA MET A 99 13.20 -2.16 9.65
C MET A 99 14.01 -1.80 10.86
#